data_1914ee11d59778c593978db3845cd91c
#
_entry.id   1914ee11d59778c593978db3845cd91c
#
_cell.length_a   1.000
_cell.length_b   1.000
_cell.length_c   1.000
_cell.angle_alpha   90.00
_cell.angle_beta   90.00
_cell.angle_gamma   90.00
#
_symmetry.space_group_name_H-M   'P 1'
#
loop_
_entity.id
_entity.type
_entity.pdbx_description
1 polymer ?
#
loop_
_entity_poly.entity_id
_entity_poly.type
_entity_poly.pdbx_seq_one_letter_code
_entity_poly.pdbx_strand_id
1 'polypeptide(L)'
;MTCLHSTKTLIACLLAQVLAAVLLTSGGVDGDKVRISGKFGEGEGLCYIYTDDGPTAHLDTVKMHEGRFRCDFALSQPAIVTIVLPNFYQYQVVGRPGEEVSLKGRINKPSEAEVSGNDENELLTEFRKKSLQLDEKGVAREAAQFIRKNPATMAALVLFRKYFAEVETIDDDEARSLLSLLRKSQPTNQALTSTEAFLAPLLQTAKGQKLNPFNVQTIDGRQLSFGQSGQKPLLVAFLATWNQGSGPVWRILRALEKKYGSRLDILVISLDGVVARAESRAKIDSLAAPIVCDTEGFDSPLVRQFGVRTMPGNLLVDATGEIVDRDIPTMELADRVSKLLP
;
A
#
# COMPACT_ATOMS: atom_id res chain seq x y z
N MET A 1 63.22 46.55 -20.04
CA MET A 1 62.13 46.53 -19.04
C MET A 1 60.78 46.35 -19.73
N THR A 2 60.53 45.18 -20.35
CA THR A 2 59.27 44.88 -21.02
C THR A 2 59.00 43.35 -21.12
N CYS A 3 59.07 42.63 -20.02
CA CYS A 3 58.75 41.24 -20.09
C CYS A 3 58.04 40.68 -18.82
N LEU A 4 57.65 41.52 -17.83
CA LEU A 4 57.02 41.08 -16.58
C LEU A 4 55.51 41.36 -16.50
N HIS A 5 54.90 42.03 -17.49
CA HIS A 5 53.46 42.36 -17.51
C HIS A 5 52.59 41.29 -18.19
N SER A 6 53.22 40.44 -19.04
CA SER A 6 52.47 39.44 -19.83
C SER A 6 52.08 38.19 -19.04
N THR A 7 52.87 37.81 -18.04
CA THR A 7 52.60 36.57 -17.27
C THR A 7 51.49 36.69 -16.21
N LYS A 8 51.32 37.88 -15.61
CA LYS A 8 50.26 38.13 -14.64
C LYS A 8 48.86 38.18 -15.30
N THR A 9 48.79 38.70 -16.52
CA THR A 9 47.53 38.77 -17.28
C THR A 9 47.11 37.40 -17.80
N LEU A 10 48.04 36.53 -18.19
CA LEU A 10 47.74 35.15 -18.60
C LEU A 10 47.28 34.27 -17.42
N ILE A 11 47.87 34.43 -16.24
CA ILE A 11 47.45 33.67 -15.04
C ILE A 11 46.09 34.14 -14.55
N ALA A 12 45.78 35.45 -14.63
CA ALA A 12 44.45 35.96 -14.28
C ALA A 12 43.36 35.50 -15.25
N CYS A 13 43.64 35.38 -16.55
CA CYS A 13 42.71 34.83 -17.54
C CYS A 13 42.50 33.32 -17.38
N LEU A 14 43.53 32.55 -17.03
CA LEU A 14 43.44 31.12 -16.76
C LEU A 14 42.64 30.82 -15.46
N LEU A 15 42.85 31.62 -14.40
CA LEU A 15 42.09 31.51 -13.17
C LEU A 15 40.62 31.93 -13.37
N ALA A 16 40.33 32.93 -14.20
CA ALA A 16 38.94 33.30 -14.52
C ALA A 16 38.24 32.24 -15.37
N GLN A 17 38.95 31.55 -16.27
CA GLN A 17 38.38 30.46 -17.07
C GLN A 17 38.16 29.19 -16.22
N VAL A 18 39.01 28.88 -15.24
CA VAL A 18 38.82 27.76 -14.30
C VAL A 18 37.70 28.08 -13.33
N LEU A 19 37.53 29.34 -12.89
CA LEU A 19 36.41 29.76 -12.04
C LEU A 19 35.08 29.75 -12.82
N ALA A 20 35.06 30.12 -14.10
CA ALA A 20 33.89 30.06 -14.97
C ALA A 20 33.50 28.59 -15.31
N ALA A 21 34.49 27.68 -15.45
CA ALA A 21 34.22 26.27 -15.67
C ALA A 21 33.68 25.54 -14.41
N VAL A 22 33.98 26.06 -13.21
CA VAL A 22 33.41 25.52 -11.93
C VAL A 22 32.00 26.06 -11.67
N LEU A 23 31.61 27.19 -12.28
CA LEU A 23 30.26 27.75 -12.15
C LEU A 23 29.26 27.22 -13.20
N LEU A 24 29.70 26.40 -14.17
CA LEU A 24 28.86 25.88 -15.25
C LEU A 24 28.47 24.39 -15.08
N THR A 25 28.66 23.76 -13.90
CA THR A 25 28.20 22.41 -13.63
C THR A 25 27.14 22.31 -12.53
N SER A 26 26.35 23.35 -12.32
CA SER A 26 25.02 23.18 -11.79
C SER A 26 24.08 22.81 -12.96
N GLY A 27 24.29 21.68 -13.57
CA GLY A 27 23.35 21.15 -14.54
C GLY A 27 21.99 21.03 -13.85
N GLY A 28 21.02 21.84 -14.31
CA GLY A 28 19.64 21.77 -13.87
C GLY A 28 19.16 20.31 -13.97
N VAL A 29 18.11 19.96 -13.25
CA VAL A 29 17.44 18.67 -13.42
C VAL A 29 16.70 18.72 -14.75
N ASP A 30 16.80 17.67 -15.57
CA ASP A 30 16.02 17.56 -16.80
C ASP A 30 14.53 17.66 -16.48
N GLY A 31 13.76 18.31 -17.34
CA GLY A 31 12.34 18.60 -17.11
C GLY A 31 11.44 17.36 -17.06
N ASP A 32 11.96 16.18 -17.37
CA ASP A 32 11.31 14.88 -17.30
C ASP A 32 11.90 13.95 -16.20
N LYS A 33 12.68 14.52 -15.28
CA LYS A 33 13.30 13.80 -14.16
C LYS A 33 13.15 14.56 -12.86
N VAL A 34 13.20 13.85 -11.75
CA VAL A 34 13.45 14.39 -10.41
C VAL A 34 14.82 13.92 -9.95
N ARG A 35 15.63 14.81 -9.42
CA ARG A 35 16.90 14.46 -8.80
C ARG A 35 16.66 14.06 -7.35
N ILE A 36 17.11 12.88 -6.97
CA ILE A 36 17.01 12.38 -5.59
C ILE A 36 18.42 12.19 -5.07
N SER A 37 18.75 12.86 -3.97
CA SER A 37 20.08 12.79 -3.35
C SER A 37 19.97 12.45 -1.86
N GLY A 38 20.91 11.66 -1.34
CA GLY A 38 20.99 11.28 0.08
C GLY A 38 22.35 11.50 0.66
N LYS A 39 22.40 11.98 1.93
CA LYS A 39 23.62 12.11 2.74
C LYS A 39 23.33 11.65 4.16
N PHE A 40 23.84 10.46 4.53
CA PHE A 40 23.55 9.78 5.80
C PHE A 40 24.79 9.59 6.71
N GLY A 41 25.90 10.25 6.39
CA GLY A 41 27.15 10.17 7.15
C GLY A 41 27.97 8.93 6.78
N GLU A 42 27.41 7.75 6.93
CA GLU A 42 27.99 6.44 6.61
C GLU A 42 26.93 5.55 5.95
N GLY A 43 27.33 4.43 5.39
CA GLY A 43 26.45 3.45 4.77
C GLY A 43 26.95 3.01 3.40
N GLU A 44 26.79 1.72 3.13
CA GLU A 44 27.13 1.06 1.86
C GLU A 44 25.98 0.17 1.44
N GLY A 45 25.78 -0.02 0.15
CA GLY A 45 24.80 -0.95 -0.39
C GLY A 45 23.94 -0.34 -1.50
N LEU A 46 22.83 -0.99 -1.79
CA LEU A 46 21.90 -0.57 -2.84
C LEU A 46 20.72 0.18 -2.22
N CYS A 47 20.38 1.31 -2.81
CA CYS A 47 19.10 1.97 -2.63
C CYS A 47 18.20 1.64 -3.81
N TYR A 48 16.91 1.44 -3.53
CA TYR A 48 15.90 1.27 -4.56
C TYR A 48 15.01 2.51 -4.57
N ILE A 49 14.75 3.04 -5.76
CA ILE A 49 13.94 4.23 -5.97
C ILE A 49 12.85 3.85 -6.95
N TYR A 50 11.59 3.97 -6.56
CA TYR A 50 10.48 3.58 -7.42
C TYR A 50 9.24 4.44 -7.20
N THR A 51 8.36 4.44 -8.19
CA THR A 51 6.97 4.86 -8.09
C THR A 51 6.06 3.79 -8.68
N ASP A 52 4.93 3.58 -8.07
CA ASP A 52 3.84 2.72 -8.54
C ASP A 52 2.66 3.52 -9.09
N ASP A 53 2.81 4.84 -9.19
CA ASP A 53 1.77 5.74 -9.64
C ASP A 53 1.72 5.87 -11.17
N GLY A 54 0.67 5.28 -11.77
CA GLY A 54 0.29 5.50 -13.15
C GLY A 54 1.24 4.93 -14.22
N PRO A 55 1.26 5.52 -15.42
CA PRO A 55 2.00 4.99 -16.57
C PRO A 55 3.53 5.11 -16.44
N THR A 56 4.01 5.81 -15.42
CA THR A 56 5.45 5.99 -15.14
C THR A 56 5.97 5.06 -14.05
N ALA A 57 5.17 4.05 -13.66
CA ALA A 57 5.60 3.05 -12.68
C ALA A 57 6.90 2.36 -13.14
N HIS A 58 8.00 2.57 -12.41
CA HIS A 58 9.29 1.95 -12.67
C HIS A 58 10.16 1.94 -11.42
N LEU A 59 11.25 1.18 -11.48
CA LEU A 59 12.20 1.00 -10.39
C LEU A 59 13.62 1.27 -10.90
N ASP A 60 14.33 2.13 -10.21
CA ASP A 60 15.77 2.34 -10.37
C ASP A 60 16.55 1.82 -9.17
N THR A 61 17.78 1.39 -9.42
CA THR A 61 18.70 0.95 -8.38
C THR A 61 19.95 1.84 -8.41
N VAL A 62 20.31 2.41 -7.26
CA VAL A 62 21.49 3.26 -7.12
C VAL A 62 22.36 2.79 -5.96
N LYS A 63 23.69 2.82 -6.16
CA LYS A 63 24.64 2.45 -5.10
C LYS A 63 24.82 3.62 -4.13
N MET A 64 24.65 3.35 -2.84
CA MET A 64 25.12 4.22 -1.76
C MET A 64 26.58 3.91 -1.47
N HIS A 65 27.41 4.94 -1.43
CA HIS A 65 28.82 4.88 -1.07
C HIS A 65 29.15 5.95 -0.05
N GLU A 66 29.81 5.59 1.03
CA GLU A 66 30.11 6.51 2.15
C GLU A 66 28.88 7.30 2.61
N GLY A 67 27.73 6.63 2.69
CA GLY A 67 26.47 7.23 3.10
C GLY A 67 25.85 8.21 2.08
N ARG A 68 26.34 8.23 0.83
CA ARG A 68 25.87 9.15 -0.21
C ARG A 68 25.32 8.39 -1.41
N PHE A 69 24.23 8.90 -1.97
CA PHE A 69 23.72 8.45 -3.27
C PHE A 69 23.11 9.64 -4.03
N ARG A 70 23.00 9.51 -5.33
CA ARG A 70 22.30 10.44 -6.23
C ARG A 70 21.72 9.66 -7.40
N CYS A 71 20.48 9.96 -7.74
CA CYS A 71 19.75 9.40 -8.86
C CYS A 71 18.97 10.49 -9.55
N ASP A 72 19.02 10.56 -10.87
CA ASP A 72 18.13 11.38 -11.70
C ASP A 72 17.01 10.43 -12.18
N PHE A 73 15.94 10.35 -11.40
CA PHE A 73 14.83 9.42 -11.57
C PHE A 73 13.83 9.98 -12.59
N ALA A 74 13.46 9.18 -13.59
CA ALA A 74 12.52 9.59 -14.64
C ALA A 74 11.12 9.84 -14.05
N LEU A 75 10.55 11.02 -14.31
CA LEU A 75 9.28 11.45 -13.77
C LEU A 75 8.64 12.50 -14.67
N SER A 76 7.57 12.15 -15.37
CA SER A 76 6.87 13.05 -16.30
C SER A 76 5.77 13.92 -15.67
N GLN A 77 5.37 13.60 -14.44
CA GLN A 77 4.34 14.31 -13.66
C GLN A 77 4.63 14.17 -12.16
N PRO A 78 4.06 15.02 -11.31
CA PRO A 78 4.19 14.87 -9.85
C PRO A 78 3.71 13.46 -9.40
N ALA A 79 4.54 12.78 -8.59
CA ALA A 79 4.22 11.46 -8.07
C ALA A 79 4.80 11.24 -6.66
N ILE A 80 4.27 10.22 -5.99
CA ILE A 80 4.86 9.69 -4.76
C ILE A 80 6.00 8.76 -5.16
N VAL A 81 7.22 9.11 -4.73
CA VAL A 81 8.41 8.31 -4.97
C VAL A 81 8.83 7.65 -3.67
N THR A 82 8.99 6.34 -3.70
CA THR A 82 9.50 5.55 -2.57
C THR A 82 10.99 5.34 -2.73
N ILE A 83 11.73 5.65 -1.67
CA ILE A 83 13.18 5.48 -1.58
C ILE A 83 13.45 4.46 -0.47
N VAL A 84 14.02 3.31 -0.83
CA VAL A 84 14.41 2.25 0.12
C VAL A 84 15.92 2.33 0.32
N LEU A 85 16.35 2.57 1.56
CA LEU A 85 17.75 2.58 1.93
C LEU A 85 18.33 1.16 2.10
N PRO A 86 19.65 0.96 2.16
CA PRO A 86 20.27 -0.35 2.35
C PRO A 86 19.87 -1.06 3.66
N ASN A 87 19.42 -0.33 4.67
CA ASN A 87 18.86 -0.87 5.92
C ASN A 87 17.36 -1.15 5.86
N PHE A 88 16.76 -1.14 4.65
CA PHE A 88 15.34 -1.34 4.35
C PHE A 88 14.40 -0.26 4.90
N TYR A 89 14.91 0.83 5.45
CA TYR A 89 14.05 1.96 5.81
C TYR A 89 13.54 2.65 4.54
N GLN A 90 12.25 3.02 4.55
CA GLN A 90 11.57 3.60 3.40
C GLN A 90 11.17 5.04 3.67
N TYR A 91 11.43 5.90 2.68
CA TYR A 91 10.85 7.24 2.63
C TYR A 91 9.89 7.32 1.46
N GLN A 92 8.70 7.83 1.71
CA GLN A 92 7.80 8.30 0.68
C GLN A 92 7.95 9.81 0.57
N VAL A 93 8.30 10.28 -0.60
CA VAL A 93 8.53 11.70 -0.89
C VAL A 93 7.68 12.15 -2.07
N VAL A 94 7.40 13.43 -2.16
CA VAL A 94 6.76 14.03 -3.33
C VAL A 94 7.85 14.45 -4.32
N GLY A 95 7.91 13.73 -5.44
CA GLY A 95 8.77 14.07 -6.58
C GLY A 95 8.03 14.94 -7.58
N ARG A 96 8.73 15.92 -8.16
CA ARG A 96 8.21 16.76 -9.25
C ARG A 96 9.25 16.85 -10.37
N PRO A 97 8.85 16.78 -11.64
CA PRO A 97 9.75 16.95 -12.77
C PRO A 97 10.51 18.27 -12.67
N GLY A 98 11.83 18.21 -12.90
CA GLY A 98 12.72 19.39 -12.83
C GLY A 98 13.18 19.78 -11.43
N GLU A 99 12.66 19.15 -10.35
CA GLU A 99 13.04 19.46 -8.97
C GLU A 99 14.13 18.53 -8.42
N GLU A 100 14.74 18.93 -7.31
CA GLU A 100 15.65 18.11 -6.52
C GLU A 100 15.08 17.84 -5.14
N VAL A 101 15.07 16.55 -4.73
CA VAL A 101 14.73 16.09 -3.39
C VAL A 101 15.99 15.65 -2.68
N SER A 102 16.27 16.21 -1.51
CA SER A 102 17.47 15.95 -0.73
C SER A 102 17.10 15.32 0.63
N LEU A 103 17.74 14.18 0.94
CA LEU A 103 17.62 13.48 2.22
C LEU A 103 18.92 13.68 3.02
N LYS A 104 18.83 14.16 4.25
CA LYS A 104 19.99 14.35 5.15
C LYS A 104 19.72 13.76 6.51
N GLY A 105 20.60 12.88 6.99
CA GLY A 105 20.39 12.25 8.28
C GLY A 105 21.52 11.31 8.68
N ARG A 106 21.19 10.35 9.53
CA ARG A 106 22.07 9.25 9.94
C ARG A 106 21.42 7.92 9.58
N ILE A 107 22.21 7.00 9.02
CA ILE A 107 21.69 5.70 8.56
C ILE A 107 21.10 4.85 9.70
N ASN A 108 21.63 5.00 10.91
CA ASN A 108 21.16 4.31 12.12
C ASN A 108 19.98 5.01 12.83
N LYS A 109 19.58 6.22 12.38
CA LYS A 109 18.43 6.97 12.85
C LYS A 109 17.65 7.58 11.69
N PRO A 110 17.15 6.76 10.77
CA PRO A 110 16.57 7.24 9.53
C PRO A 110 15.28 8.03 9.77
N SER A 111 14.51 7.73 10.81
CA SER A 111 13.29 8.46 11.15
C SER A 111 13.52 9.93 11.50
N GLU A 112 14.73 10.30 11.95
CA GLU A 112 15.12 11.67 12.30
C GLU A 112 15.61 12.48 11.06
N ALA A 113 15.80 11.85 9.89
CA ALA A 113 16.36 12.52 8.73
C ALA A 113 15.45 13.64 8.20
N GLU A 114 16.07 14.65 7.62
CA GLU A 114 15.40 15.76 6.95
C GLU A 114 15.24 15.44 5.46
N VAL A 115 14.04 15.67 4.93
CA VAL A 115 13.76 15.64 3.51
C VAL A 115 13.32 17.03 3.10
N SER A 116 13.97 17.56 2.07
CA SER A 116 13.74 18.92 1.56
C SER A 116 13.71 18.91 0.03
N GLY A 117 13.43 20.07 -0.58
CA GLY A 117 13.38 20.26 -2.01
C GLY A 117 12.06 20.83 -2.50
N ASN A 118 10.99 20.66 -1.71
CA ASN A 118 9.72 21.36 -1.88
C ASN A 118 8.95 21.39 -0.55
N ASP A 119 7.98 22.30 -0.45
CA ASP A 119 7.19 22.53 0.76
C ASP A 119 6.49 21.26 1.27
N GLU A 120 6.05 20.37 0.37
CA GLU A 120 5.36 19.14 0.76
C GLU A 120 6.30 18.13 1.42
N ASN A 121 7.54 18.02 1.00
CA ASN A 121 8.56 17.19 1.65
C ASN A 121 8.99 17.75 3.01
N GLU A 122 8.99 19.05 3.16
CA GLU A 122 9.22 19.72 4.45
C GLU A 122 8.07 19.44 5.42
N LEU A 123 6.81 19.56 4.97
CA LEU A 123 5.62 19.18 5.76
C LEU A 123 5.66 17.71 6.19
N LEU A 124 6.05 16.79 5.30
CA LEU A 124 6.22 15.36 5.64
C LEU A 124 7.34 15.15 6.66
N THR A 125 8.40 15.95 6.60
CA THR A 125 9.50 15.92 7.57
C THR A 125 9.03 16.39 8.95
N GLU A 126 8.30 17.50 9.02
CA GLU A 126 7.72 18.00 10.27
C GLU A 126 6.76 16.99 10.89
N PHE A 127 5.85 16.43 10.08
CA PHE A 127 4.95 15.37 10.52
C PHE A 127 5.72 14.17 11.10
N ARG A 128 6.76 13.68 10.41
CA ARG A 128 7.57 12.55 10.85
C ARG A 128 8.26 12.84 12.19
N LYS A 129 8.87 14.03 12.33
CA LYS A 129 9.52 14.44 13.59
C LYS A 129 8.52 14.52 14.75
N LYS A 130 7.33 15.08 14.53
CA LYS A 130 6.25 15.14 15.52
C LYS A 130 5.76 13.75 15.92
N SER A 131 5.67 12.85 14.97
CA SER A 131 5.19 11.47 15.17
C SER A 131 6.12 10.61 16.03
N LEU A 132 7.41 10.96 16.17
CA LEU A 132 8.37 10.21 17.01
C LEU A 132 7.99 10.15 18.49
N GLN A 133 7.14 11.04 18.96
CA GLN A 133 6.69 11.13 20.35
C GLN A 133 5.29 10.53 20.59
N LEU A 134 4.68 9.95 19.55
CA LEU A 134 3.30 9.46 19.59
C LEU A 134 3.27 7.92 19.52
N ASP A 135 2.27 7.34 20.16
CA ASP A 135 1.89 5.95 19.93
C ASP A 135 1.21 5.79 18.56
N GLU A 136 1.00 4.57 18.12
CA GLU A 136 0.42 4.25 16.81
C GLU A 136 -0.94 4.95 16.57
N LYS A 137 -1.82 4.93 17.59
CA LYS A 137 -3.13 5.61 17.52
C LYS A 137 -2.98 7.13 17.48
N GLY A 138 -1.99 7.67 18.18
CA GLY A 138 -1.64 9.09 18.16
C GLY A 138 -1.16 9.54 16.79
N VAL A 139 -0.30 8.74 16.16
CA VAL A 139 0.19 9.02 14.79
C VAL A 139 -0.95 9.00 13.78
N ALA A 140 -1.86 8.02 13.84
CA ALA A 140 -3.02 7.98 12.94
C ALA A 140 -3.94 9.20 13.11
N ARG A 141 -4.23 9.61 14.35
CA ARG A 141 -5.00 10.84 14.62
C ARG A 141 -4.33 12.10 14.09
N GLU A 142 -3.01 12.21 14.27
CA GLU A 142 -2.23 13.35 13.76
C GLU A 142 -2.24 13.35 12.21
N ALA A 143 -2.13 12.18 11.57
CA ALA A 143 -2.22 12.05 10.12
C ALA A 143 -3.61 12.48 9.62
N ALA A 144 -4.70 12.07 10.26
CA ALA A 144 -6.04 12.52 9.91
C ALA A 144 -6.21 14.04 10.02
N GLN A 145 -5.68 14.65 11.10
CA GLN A 145 -5.71 16.11 11.27
C GLN A 145 -4.89 16.83 10.18
N PHE A 146 -3.71 16.31 9.85
CA PHE A 146 -2.88 16.85 8.77
C PHE A 146 -3.62 16.80 7.42
N ILE A 147 -4.22 15.65 7.08
CA ILE A 147 -4.98 15.47 5.84
C ILE A 147 -6.14 16.45 5.76
N ARG A 148 -6.90 16.63 6.85
CA ARG A 148 -8.00 17.61 6.92
C ARG A 148 -7.54 19.06 6.75
N LYS A 149 -6.35 19.38 7.25
CA LYS A 149 -5.79 20.73 7.14
C LYS A 149 -5.20 21.01 5.75
N ASN A 150 -4.64 19.99 5.09
CA ASN A 150 -3.88 20.13 3.84
C ASN A 150 -4.41 19.23 2.70
N PRO A 151 -5.74 19.12 2.47
CA PRO A 151 -6.31 18.07 1.61
C PRO A 151 -5.92 18.19 0.13
N ALA A 152 -5.43 19.35 -0.31
CA ALA A 152 -5.03 19.60 -1.70
C ALA A 152 -3.58 19.21 -2.01
N THR A 153 -2.83 18.68 -1.03
CA THR A 153 -1.41 18.35 -1.17
C THR A 153 -1.17 16.87 -1.44
N MET A 154 -0.10 16.56 -2.20
CA MET A 154 0.38 15.16 -2.34
C MET A 154 0.87 14.60 -0.99
N ALA A 155 1.40 15.45 -0.10
CA ALA A 155 1.77 15.05 1.25
C ALA A 155 0.57 14.45 2.03
N ALA A 156 -0.64 15.01 1.86
CA ALA A 156 -1.85 14.44 2.46
C ALA A 156 -2.16 13.05 1.89
N LEU A 157 -1.96 12.83 0.59
CA LEU A 157 -2.13 11.52 -0.03
C LEU A 157 -1.07 10.51 0.45
N VAL A 158 0.19 10.91 0.62
CA VAL A 158 1.24 10.08 1.24
C VAL A 158 0.80 9.59 2.61
N LEU A 159 0.32 10.50 3.48
CA LEU A 159 -0.12 10.12 4.83
C LEU A 159 -1.40 9.29 4.81
N PHE A 160 -2.32 9.57 3.88
CA PHE A 160 -3.52 8.76 3.70
C PHE A 160 -3.17 7.31 3.32
N ARG A 161 -2.32 7.11 2.32
CA ARG A 161 -1.85 5.76 1.94
C ARG A 161 -1.26 5.04 3.13
N LYS A 162 -0.31 5.66 3.79
CA LYS A 162 0.47 5.04 4.87
C LYS A 162 -0.36 4.67 6.10
N TYR A 163 -1.34 5.48 6.49
CA TYR A 163 -2.04 5.33 7.76
C TYR A 163 -3.50 4.92 7.64
N PHE A 164 -4.09 4.95 6.43
CA PHE A 164 -5.52 4.64 6.22
C PHE A 164 -5.79 3.70 5.04
N ALA A 165 -4.84 3.50 4.13
CA ALA A 165 -5.03 2.64 2.97
C ALA A 165 -4.19 1.36 3.01
N GLU A 166 -2.93 1.44 3.42
CA GLU A 166 -1.93 0.35 3.37
C GLU A 166 -1.72 -0.32 4.74
N VAL A 167 -2.64 -0.11 5.68
CA VAL A 167 -2.62 -0.72 7.01
C VAL A 167 -3.33 -2.07 7.02
N GLU A 168 -3.00 -2.93 7.96
CA GLU A 168 -3.59 -4.26 8.09
C GLU A 168 -5.09 -4.17 8.44
N THR A 169 -5.44 -3.30 9.39
CA THR A 169 -6.82 -3.06 9.80
C THR A 169 -7.21 -1.62 9.48
N ILE A 170 -8.25 -1.44 8.68
CA ILE A 170 -8.74 -0.13 8.25
C ILE A 170 -9.92 0.29 9.12
N ASP A 171 -9.92 1.54 9.53
CA ASP A 171 -11.13 2.23 9.99
C ASP A 171 -11.89 2.71 8.72
N ASP A 172 -12.90 1.95 8.34
CA ASP A 172 -13.63 2.15 7.07
C ASP A 172 -14.31 3.52 7.01
N ASP A 173 -14.86 4.00 8.11
CA ASP A 173 -15.57 5.29 8.16
C ASP A 173 -14.59 6.45 8.05
N GLU A 174 -13.49 6.39 8.77
CA GLU A 174 -12.44 7.41 8.70
C GLU A 174 -11.78 7.41 7.31
N ALA A 175 -11.45 6.24 6.77
CA ALA A 175 -10.88 6.13 5.43
C ALA A 175 -11.80 6.71 4.35
N ARG A 176 -13.11 6.42 4.39
CA ARG A 176 -14.11 6.99 3.46
C ARG A 176 -14.18 8.51 3.58
N SER A 177 -14.24 9.02 4.81
CA SER A 177 -14.32 10.46 5.08
C SER A 177 -13.11 11.21 4.51
N LEU A 178 -11.90 10.71 4.79
CA LEU A 178 -10.65 11.31 4.32
C LEU A 178 -10.50 11.17 2.79
N LEU A 179 -10.86 10.02 2.23
CA LEU A 179 -10.80 9.79 0.79
C LEU A 179 -11.73 10.74 0.02
N SER A 180 -12.96 10.93 0.52
CA SER A 180 -13.92 11.88 -0.04
C SER A 180 -13.39 13.31 -0.02
N LEU A 181 -12.76 13.73 1.08
CA LEU A 181 -12.13 15.04 1.21
C LEU A 181 -10.98 15.23 0.22
N LEU A 182 -10.09 14.22 0.12
CA LEU A 182 -8.98 14.24 -0.84
C LEU A 182 -9.49 14.33 -2.28
N ARG A 183 -10.49 13.54 -2.66
CA ARG A 183 -11.07 13.56 -4.01
C ARG A 183 -11.67 14.91 -4.36
N LYS A 184 -12.41 15.54 -3.42
CA LYS A 184 -12.94 16.88 -3.60
C LYS A 184 -11.84 17.92 -3.83
N SER A 185 -10.71 17.79 -3.15
CA SER A 185 -9.61 18.75 -3.16
C SER A 185 -8.59 18.49 -4.29
N GLN A 186 -8.53 17.25 -4.79
CA GLN A 186 -7.57 16.79 -5.82
C GLN A 186 -8.29 16.00 -6.93
N PRO A 187 -9.25 16.58 -7.66
CA PRO A 187 -10.14 15.84 -8.56
C PRO A 187 -9.44 15.16 -9.74
N THR A 188 -8.27 15.65 -10.15
CA THR A 188 -7.50 15.16 -11.31
C THR A 188 -6.23 14.39 -10.91
N ASN A 189 -6.02 14.14 -9.61
CA ASN A 189 -4.81 13.46 -9.15
C ASN A 189 -4.85 11.97 -9.51
N GLN A 190 -3.92 11.53 -10.37
CA GLN A 190 -3.81 10.14 -10.84
C GLN A 190 -3.43 9.18 -9.70
N ALA A 191 -2.51 9.57 -8.82
CA ALA A 191 -2.09 8.77 -7.68
C ALA A 191 -3.26 8.53 -6.70
N LEU A 192 -4.15 9.53 -6.53
CA LEU A 192 -5.38 9.36 -5.77
C LEU A 192 -6.35 8.40 -6.47
N THR A 193 -6.47 8.44 -7.79
CA THR A 193 -7.30 7.50 -8.56
C THR A 193 -6.83 6.06 -8.37
N SER A 194 -5.52 5.81 -8.42
CA SER A 194 -4.94 4.50 -8.15
C SER A 194 -5.22 4.04 -6.70
N THR A 195 -5.12 4.96 -5.74
CA THR A 195 -5.43 4.68 -4.33
C THR A 195 -6.90 4.33 -4.11
N GLU A 196 -7.81 5.04 -4.77
CA GLU A 196 -9.25 4.70 -4.74
C GLU A 196 -9.54 3.32 -5.34
N ALA A 197 -8.94 3.02 -6.49
CA ALA A 197 -9.11 1.71 -7.12
C ALA A 197 -8.58 0.57 -6.23
N PHE A 198 -7.47 0.80 -5.51
CA PHE A 198 -6.91 -0.14 -4.54
C PHE A 198 -7.83 -0.36 -3.32
N LEU A 199 -8.48 0.70 -2.82
CA LEU A 199 -9.35 0.64 -1.65
C LEU A 199 -10.79 0.23 -1.96
N ALA A 200 -11.28 0.47 -3.18
CA ALA A 200 -12.68 0.28 -3.54
C ALA A 200 -13.22 -1.11 -3.17
N PRO A 201 -12.55 -2.24 -3.47
CA PRO A 201 -13.05 -3.57 -3.11
C PRO A 201 -13.21 -3.74 -1.60
N LEU A 202 -12.26 -3.25 -0.82
CA LEU A 202 -12.28 -3.34 0.64
C LEU A 202 -13.44 -2.50 1.23
N LEU A 203 -13.57 -1.27 0.79
CA LEU A 203 -14.64 -0.39 1.23
C LEU A 203 -16.03 -0.86 0.78
N GLN A 204 -16.15 -1.50 -0.38
CA GLN A 204 -17.41 -2.10 -0.87
C GLN A 204 -17.81 -3.34 -0.07
N THR A 205 -16.85 -4.02 0.56
CA THR A 205 -17.08 -5.18 1.40
C THR A 205 -16.90 -4.90 2.90
N ALA A 206 -16.90 -3.63 3.30
CA ALA A 206 -16.88 -3.22 4.68
C ALA A 206 -18.17 -3.61 5.43
N LYS A 207 -18.08 -3.70 6.75
CA LYS A 207 -19.23 -3.93 7.62
C LYS A 207 -20.33 -2.90 7.36
N GLY A 208 -21.58 -3.33 7.33
CA GLY A 208 -22.76 -2.51 7.05
C GLY A 208 -23.02 -2.28 5.57
N GLN A 209 -22.14 -2.71 4.65
CA GLN A 209 -22.39 -2.63 3.22
C GLN A 209 -23.22 -3.83 2.74
N LYS A 210 -23.97 -3.65 1.67
CA LYS A 210 -24.65 -4.76 0.98
C LYS A 210 -23.65 -5.50 0.10
N LEU A 211 -23.62 -6.81 0.23
CA LEU A 211 -22.80 -7.66 -0.65
C LEU A 211 -23.40 -7.62 -2.07
N ASN A 212 -22.59 -7.24 -3.04
CA ASN A 212 -22.99 -7.33 -4.44
C ASN A 212 -23.16 -8.80 -4.83
N PRO A 213 -24.26 -9.18 -5.50
CA PRO A 213 -24.45 -10.55 -6.00
C PRO A 213 -23.31 -10.98 -6.91
N PHE A 214 -22.86 -12.22 -6.75
CA PHE A 214 -21.79 -12.79 -7.55
C PHE A 214 -22.05 -14.27 -7.88
N ASN A 215 -21.44 -14.73 -8.96
CA ASN A 215 -21.53 -16.10 -9.43
C ASN A 215 -20.16 -16.76 -9.35
N VAL A 216 -20.15 -18.04 -9.01
CA VAL A 216 -18.92 -18.82 -8.94
C VAL A 216 -19.12 -20.18 -9.58
N GLN A 217 -18.02 -20.73 -10.13
CA GLN A 217 -17.93 -22.12 -10.49
C GLN A 217 -17.10 -22.86 -9.45
N THR A 218 -17.67 -23.89 -8.86
CA THR A 218 -17.00 -24.73 -7.85
C THR A 218 -16.05 -25.72 -8.50
N ILE A 219 -15.13 -26.28 -7.71
CA ILE A 219 -14.17 -27.30 -8.18
C ILE A 219 -14.84 -28.58 -8.71
N ASP A 220 -16.08 -28.87 -8.29
CA ASP A 220 -16.91 -29.99 -8.81
C ASP A 220 -17.81 -29.59 -9.99
N GLY A 221 -17.61 -28.38 -10.56
CA GLY A 221 -18.26 -27.90 -11.77
C GLY A 221 -19.64 -27.25 -11.61
N ARG A 222 -20.16 -27.16 -10.37
CA ARG A 222 -21.46 -26.50 -10.12
C ARG A 222 -21.35 -24.98 -10.30
N GLN A 223 -22.39 -24.38 -10.87
CA GLN A 223 -22.57 -22.91 -10.89
C GLN A 223 -23.45 -22.50 -9.71
N LEU A 224 -22.96 -21.59 -8.88
CA LEU A 224 -23.66 -21.10 -7.70
C LEU A 224 -23.71 -19.57 -7.72
N SER A 225 -24.79 -19.02 -7.17
CA SER A 225 -25.00 -17.57 -7.02
C SER A 225 -25.18 -17.21 -5.55
N PHE A 226 -24.50 -16.17 -5.10
CA PHE A 226 -24.53 -15.69 -3.73
C PHE A 226 -24.78 -14.19 -3.65
N GLY A 227 -25.08 -13.69 -2.44
CA GLY A 227 -25.24 -12.25 -2.17
C GLY A 227 -26.61 -11.66 -2.53
N GLN A 228 -27.58 -12.50 -2.90
CA GLN A 228 -28.96 -12.03 -3.15
C GLN A 228 -29.71 -11.87 -1.84
N SER A 229 -30.56 -10.82 -1.75
CA SER A 229 -31.44 -10.61 -0.60
C SER A 229 -32.47 -11.75 -0.45
N GLY A 230 -32.79 -12.14 0.80
CA GLY A 230 -33.73 -13.21 1.10
C GLY A 230 -33.13 -14.61 1.04
N GLN A 231 -31.83 -14.74 0.87
CA GLN A 231 -31.10 -15.98 1.04
C GLN A 231 -30.76 -16.24 2.52
N LYS A 232 -30.11 -17.36 2.78
CA LYS A 232 -29.55 -17.66 4.11
C LYS A 232 -28.35 -16.76 4.39
N PRO A 233 -28.01 -16.58 5.67
CA PRO A 233 -26.70 -16.05 6.03
C PRO A 233 -25.58 -16.82 5.32
N LEU A 234 -24.56 -16.08 4.89
CA LEU A 234 -23.43 -16.62 4.13
C LEU A 234 -22.12 -16.35 4.86
N LEU A 235 -21.33 -17.39 5.03
CA LEU A 235 -19.93 -17.28 5.46
C LEU A 235 -19.02 -17.59 4.26
N VAL A 236 -18.30 -16.59 3.77
CA VAL A 236 -17.23 -16.77 2.78
C VAL A 236 -15.90 -16.86 3.52
N ALA A 237 -15.13 -17.92 3.26
CA ALA A 237 -13.82 -18.13 3.85
C ALA A 237 -12.75 -18.22 2.77
N PHE A 238 -11.70 -17.41 2.90
CA PHE A 238 -10.54 -17.38 2.01
C PHE A 238 -9.41 -18.17 2.69
N LEU A 239 -9.03 -19.29 2.11
CA LEU A 239 -8.14 -20.26 2.72
C LEU A 239 -7.08 -20.75 1.72
N ALA A 240 -5.98 -21.28 2.26
CA ALA A 240 -4.97 -21.99 1.45
C ALA A 240 -4.33 -23.12 2.26
N THR A 241 -4.01 -24.22 1.60
CA THR A 241 -3.39 -25.37 2.27
C THR A 241 -1.95 -25.11 2.71
N TRP A 242 -1.27 -24.20 2.06
CA TRP A 242 0.09 -23.75 2.41
C TRP A 242 0.12 -22.76 3.59
N ASN A 243 -1.03 -22.18 3.98
CA ASN A 243 -1.11 -21.26 5.11
C ASN A 243 -1.49 -22.00 6.40
N GLN A 244 -0.61 -21.98 7.41
CA GLN A 244 -0.82 -22.69 8.67
C GLN A 244 -2.07 -22.21 9.43
N GLY A 245 -2.38 -20.90 9.37
CA GLY A 245 -3.57 -20.32 9.99
C GLY A 245 -4.89 -20.82 9.39
N SER A 246 -4.89 -21.32 8.16
CA SER A 246 -6.09 -21.87 7.50
C SER A 246 -6.54 -23.20 8.10
N GLY A 247 -5.63 -24.00 8.67
CA GLY A 247 -5.94 -25.31 9.22
C GLY A 247 -7.03 -25.31 10.30
N PRO A 248 -6.96 -24.46 11.33
CA PRO A 248 -8.03 -24.31 12.32
C PRO A 248 -9.36 -23.88 11.70
N VAL A 249 -9.35 -22.99 10.71
CA VAL A 249 -10.57 -22.47 10.07
C VAL A 249 -11.33 -23.60 9.36
N TRP A 250 -10.65 -24.49 8.62
CA TRP A 250 -11.28 -25.66 8.01
C TRP A 250 -12.10 -26.49 9.02
N ARG A 251 -11.56 -26.72 10.21
CA ARG A 251 -12.26 -27.46 11.28
C ARG A 251 -13.46 -26.69 11.83
N ILE A 252 -13.35 -25.38 11.96
CA ILE A 252 -14.46 -24.51 12.39
C ILE A 252 -15.57 -24.55 11.36
N LEU A 253 -15.27 -24.41 10.07
CA LEU A 253 -16.26 -24.47 8.99
C LEU A 253 -17.03 -25.80 9.03
N ARG A 254 -16.31 -26.93 9.20
CA ARG A 254 -16.96 -28.24 9.38
C ARG A 254 -17.91 -28.27 10.57
N ALA A 255 -17.49 -27.74 11.72
CA ALA A 255 -18.33 -27.72 12.91
C ALA A 255 -19.57 -26.84 12.70
N LEU A 256 -19.43 -25.70 12.05
CA LEU A 256 -20.54 -24.81 11.69
C LEU A 256 -21.49 -25.46 10.69
N GLU A 257 -20.97 -26.09 9.65
CA GLU A 257 -21.76 -26.86 8.68
C GLU A 257 -22.62 -27.95 9.37
N LYS A 258 -22.00 -28.71 10.28
CA LYS A 258 -22.70 -29.73 11.05
C LYS A 258 -23.77 -29.14 11.99
N LYS A 259 -23.47 -27.99 12.62
CA LYS A 259 -24.38 -27.35 13.60
C LYS A 259 -25.57 -26.69 12.93
N TYR A 260 -25.34 -25.95 11.85
CA TYR A 260 -26.37 -25.11 11.24
C TYR A 260 -27.00 -25.68 9.97
N GLY A 261 -26.30 -26.61 9.28
CA GLY A 261 -26.83 -27.30 8.10
C GLY A 261 -27.42 -26.36 7.06
N SER A 262 -28.73 -26.55 6.79
CA SER A 262 -29.43 -25.73 5.79
C SER A 262 -29.73 -24.30 6.21
N ARG A 263 -29.38 -23.85 7.41
CA ARG A 263 -29.60 -22.47 7.89
C ARG A 263 -28.43 -21.52 7.60
N LEU A 264 -27.27 -22.02 7.21
CA LEU A 264 -26.06 -21.27 6.89
C LEU A 264 -25.50 -21.73 5.57
N ASP A 265 -25.25 -20.82 4.65
CA ASP A 265 -24.45 -21.09 3.47
C ASP A 265 -22.97 -20.84 3.79
N ILE A 266 -22.11 -21.75 3.39
CA ILE A 266 -20.66 -21.64 3.53
C ILE A 266 -20.06 -21.73 2.13
N LEU A 267 -19.16 -20.81 1.78
CA LEU A 267 -18.36 -20.83 0.57
C LEU A 267 -16.89 -20.75 0.92
N VAL A 268 -16.09 -21.68 0.43
CA VAL A 268 -14.64 -21.61 0.54
C VAL A 268 -14.04 -21.14 -0.78
N ILE A 269 -13.24 -20.10 -0.74
CA ILE A 269 -12.41 -19.63 -1.84
C ILE A 269 -10.97 -20.02 -1.51
N SER A 270 -10.45 -21.00 -2.24
CA SER A 270 -9.10 -21.53 -2.03
C SER A 270 -8.09 -20.76 -2.89
N LEU A 271 -7.04 -20.25 -2.23
CA LEU A 271 -5.92 -19.59 -2.88
C LEU A 271 -4.78 -20.57 -3.22
N ASP A 272 -5.10 -21.86 -3.32
CA ASP A 272 -4.13 -22.86 -3.73
C ASP A 272 -3.86 -22.76 -5.25
N GLY A 273 -2.59 -22.85 -5.65
CA GLY A 273 -2.21 -22.89 -7.06
C GLY A 273 -2.52 -24.24 -7.75
N VAL A 274 -3.14 -25.22 -7.03
CA VAL A 274 -3.51 -26.54 -7.57
C VAL A 274 -4.81 -26.99 -6.94
N VAL A 275 -5.85 -27.21 -7.75
CA VAL A 275 -7.20 -27.63 -7.33
C VAL A 275 -7.17 -28.88 -6.46
N ALA A 276 -6.36 -29.89 -6.80
CA ALA A 276 -6.27 -31.14 -6.05
C ALA A 276 -5.85 -30.98 -4.58
N ARG A 277 -5.16 -29.89 -4.22
CA ARG A 277 -4.82 -29.57 -2.84
C ARG A 277 -6.06 -29.16 -2.04
N ALA A 278 -6.89 -28.28 -2.59
CA ALA A 278 -8.14 -27.86 -2.00
C ALA A 278 -9.11 -29.05 -1.83
N GLU A 279 -9.23 -29.91 -2.86
CA GLU A 279 -10.04 -31.14 -2.81
C GLU A 279 -9.57 -32.10 -1.71
N SER A 280 -8.26 -32.36 -1.65
CA SER A 280 -7.69 -33.25 -0.65
C SER A 280 -7.94 -32.74 0.77
N ARG A 281 -7.82 -31.42 0.95
CA ARG A 281 -8.08 -30.78 2.25
C ARG A 281 -9.55 -30.91 2.65
N ALA A 282 -10.48 -30.64 1.76
CA ALA A 282 -11.91 -30.79 2.00
C ALA A 282 -12.26 -32.23 2.42
N LYS A 283 -11.68 -33.23 1.76
CA LYS A 283 -11.85 -34.66 2.10
C LYS A 283 -11.32 -34.97 3.50
N ILE A 284 -10.12 -34.50 3.85
CA ILE A 284 -9.51 -34.69 5.18
C ILE A 284 -10.40 -34.11 6.28
N ASP A 285 -10.89 -32.91 6.12
CA ASP A 285 -11.75 -32.26 7.10
C ASP A 285 -13.22 -32.68 6.96
N SER A 286 -13.59 -33.49 5.95
CA SER A 286 -14.96 -33.91 5.61
C SER A 286 -15.93 -32.74 5.51
N LEU A 287 -15.51 -31.65 4.88
CA LEU A 287 -16.31 -30.45 4.60
C LEU A 287 -17.06 -30.65 3.28
N ALA A 288 -18.39 -30.50 3.30
CA ALA A 288 -19.25 -30.60 2.11
C ALA A 288 -19.56 -29.25 1.46
N ALA A 289 -19.22 -28.14 2.11
CA ALA A 289 -19.43 -26.79 1.57
C ALA A 289 -18.75 -26.63 0.20
N PRO A 290 -19.36 -25.84 -0.71
CA PRO A 290 -18.78 -25.55 -2.01
C PRO A 290 -17.42 -24.87 -1.91
N ILE A 291 -16.50 -25.28 -2.80
CA ILE A 291 -15.14 -24.75 -2.88
C ILE A 291 -14.91 -24.19 -4.28
N VAL A 292 -14.32 -23.02 -4.34
CA VAL A 292 -13.81 -22.39 -5.56
C VAL A 292 -12.28 -22.38 -5.48
N CYS A 293 -11.61 -22.72 -6.58
CA CYS A 293 -10.17 -22.64 -6.71
C CYS A 293 -9.85 -22.38 -8.18
N ASP A 294 -9.50 -21.14 -8.51
CA ASP A 294 -9.11 -20.71 -9.86
C ASP A 294 -7.61 -20.84 -10.13
N THR A 295 -6.84 -21.24 -9.12
CA THR A 295 -5.38 -21.42 -9.14
C THR A 295 -4.56 -20.13 -9.23
N GLU A 296 -5.20 -18.96 -9.19
CA GLU A 296 -4.54 -17.66 -9.35
C GLU A 296 -4.08 -17.04 -8.01
N GLY A 297 -4.39 -17.69 -6.88
CA GLY A 297 -3.95 -17.24 -5.55
C GLY A 297 -4.46 -15.83 -5.20
N PHE A 298 -3.57 -14.91 -4.85
CA PHE A 298 -3.96 -13.51 -4.57
C PHE A 298 -4.32 -12.72 -5.84
N ASP A 299 -4.00 -13.22 -7.02
CA ASP A 299 -4.39 -12.62 -8.30
C ASP A 299 -5.81 -13.00 -8.73
N SER A 300 -6.47 -13.88 -8.02
CA SER A 300 -7.86 -14.28 -8.23
C SER A 300 -8.80 -13.07 -8.33
N PRO A 301 -9.68 -13.01 -9.35
CA PRO A 301 -10.70 -11.96 -9.45
C PRO A 301 -11.60 -11.88 -8.22
N LEU A 302 -11.94 -13.03 -7.60
CA LEU A 302 -12.74 -13.06 -6.37
C LEU A 302 -11.99 -12.46 -5.18
N VAL A 303 -10.71 -12.81 -5.02
CA VAL A 303 -9.85 -12.25 -3.96
C VAL A 303 -9.78 -10.73 -4.07
N ARG A 304 -9.59 -10.21 -5.29
CA ARG A 304 -9.60 -8.77 -5.57
C ARG A 304 -10.98 -8.14 -5.32
N GLN A 305 -12.05 -8.78 -5.79
CA GLN A 305 -13.43 -8.29 -5.60
C GLN A 305 -13.79 -8.13 -4.13
N PHE A 306 -13.34 -9.04 -3.28
CA PHE A 306 -13.61 -9.00 -1.84
C PHE A 306 -12.57 -8.19 -1.04
N GLY A 307 -11.55 -7.65 -1.69
CA GLY A 307 -10.50 -6.86 -1.02
C GLY A 307 -9.72 -7.66 0.02
N VAL A 308 -9.48 -8.96 -0.24
CA VAL A 308 -8.76 -9.84 0.69
C VAL A 308 -7.28 -9.51 0.66
N ARG A 309 -6.70 -9.23 1.84
CA ARG A 309 -5.29 -8.82 1.99
C ARG A 309 -4.48 -9.81 2.82
N THR A 310 -5.14 -10.56 3.71
CA THR A 310 -4.49 -11.46 4.65
C THR A 310 -5.11 -12.86 4.59
N MET A 311 -4.37 -13.85 5.08
CA MET A 311 -4.80 -15.23 5.13
C MET A 311 -4.65 -15.82 6.54
N PRO A 312 -5.66 -16.54 7.06
CA PRO A 312 -6.99 -16.73 6.48
C PRO A 312 -7.83 -15.46 6.51
N GLY A 313 -8.67 -15.25 5.49
CA GLY A 313 -9.66 -14.17 5.44
C GLY A 313 -11.09 -14.73 5.57
N ASN A 314 -12.05 -13.90 5.93
CA ASN A 314 -13.46 -14.28 5.95
C ASN A 314 -14.40 -13.07 5.84
N LEU A 315 -15.64 -13.36 5.44
CA LEU A 315 -16.72 -12.40 5.34
C LEU A 315 -18.01 -13.06 5.81
N LEU A 316 -18.73 -12.43 6.73
CA LEU A 316 -20.00 -12.89 7.26
C LEU A 316 -21.11 -11.96 6.80
N VAL A 317 -22.13 -12.53 6.14
CA VAL A 317 -23.27 -11.82 5.53
C VAL A 317 -24.55 -12.35 6.13
N ASP A 318 -25.48 -11.46 6.46
CA ASP A 318 -26.80 -11.86 6.97
C ASP A 318 -27.78 -12.22 5.86
N ALA A 319 -28.99 -12.69 6.25
CA ALA A 319 -30.05 -13.06 5.31
C ALA A 319 -30.58 -11.88 4.46
N THR A 320 -30.30 -10.64 4.84
CA THR A 320 -30.67 -9.44 4.07
C THR A 320 -29.61 -9.08 3.04
N GLY A 321 -28.48 -9.79 3.00
CA GLY A 321 -27.32 -9.51 2.15
C GLY A 321 -26.40 -8.44 2.73
N GLU A 322 -26.55 -8.04 3.99
CA GLU A 322 -25.68 -7.08 4.65
C GLU A 322 -24.46 -7.78 5.24
N ILE A 323 -23.28 -7.20 5.01
CA ILE A 323 -22.04 -7.68 5.60
C ILE A 323 -22.01 -7.27 7.07
N VAL A 324 -22.16 -8.25 7.94
CA VAL A 324 -22.23 -8.03 9.39
C VAL A 324 -20.86 -8.02 10.05
N ASP A 325 -19.88 -8.73 9.44
CA ASP A 325 -18.50 -8.74 9.91
C ASP A 325 -17.53 -9.23 8.81
N ARG A 326 -16.25 -8.90 8.93
CA ARG A 326 -15.19 -9.40 8.04
C ARG A 326 -13.87 -9.53 8.80
N ASP A 327 -12.95 -10.33 8.24
CA ASP A 327 -11.62 -10.58 8.80
C ASP A 327 -11.69 -10.96 10.30
N ILE A 328 -12.74 -11.71 10.64
CA ILE A 328 -13.02 -12.16 12.01
C ILE A 328 -11.87 -13.05 12.47
N PRO A 329 -11.25 -12.79 13.64
CA PRO A 329 -10.22 -13.66 14.19
C PRO A 329 -10.70 -15.11 14.31
N THR A 330 -9.85 -16.06 13.96
CA THR A 330 -10.19 -17.49 13.94
C THR A 330 -10.86 -17.96 15.24
N MET A 331 -10.39 -17.47 16.38
CA MET A 331 -10.94 -17.84 17.70
C MET A 331 -12.35 -17.30 17.95
N GLU A 332 -12.75 -16.23 17.26
CA GLU A 332 -14.07 -15.62 17.41
C GLU A 332 -15.08 -16.05 16.33
N LEU A 333 -14.61 -16.69 15.25
CA LEU A 333 -15.43 -16.98 14.08
C LEU A 333 -16.70 -17.76 14.40
N ALA A 334 -16.58 -18.82 15.21
CA ALA A 334 -17.73 -19.65 15.61
C ALA A 334 -18.76 -18.86 16.45
N ASP A 335 -18.28 -18.01 17.35
CA ASP A 335 -19.15 -17.18 18.20
C ASP A 335 -19.87 -16.10 17.39
N ARG A 336 -19.20 -15.47 16.42
CA ARG A 336 -19.81 -14.47 15.55
C ARG A 336 -20.94 -15.07 14.71
N VAL A 337 -20.70 -16.24 14.11
CA VAL A 337 -21.74 -16.96 13.38
C VAL A 337 -22.88 -17.38 14.31
N SER A 338 -22.59 -17.83 15.54
CA SER A 338 -23.62 -18.22 16.52
C SER A 338 -24.52 -17.08 16.97
N LYS A 339 -23.99 -15.85 17.02
CA LYS A 339 -24.79 -14.65 17.34
C LYS A 339 -25.75 -14.27 16.21
N LEU A 340 -25.39 -14.57 14.97
CA LEU A 340 -26.24 -14.32 13.80
C LEU A 340 -27.32 -15.40 13.65
N LEU A 341 -27.04 -16.62 14.09
CA LEU A 341 -27.88 -17.82 13.98
C LEU A 341 -28.11 -18.49 15.35
N PRO A 342 -28.91 -17.88 16.23
CA PRO A 342 -29.19 -18.42 17.54
C PRO A 342 -29.91 -19.80 17.51
#